data_63a1f06383e59d848e927733667ee1b5
#
_entry.id   63a1f06383e59d848e927733667ee1b5
#
_cell.length_a   1.000
_cell.length_b   1.000
_cell.length_c   1.000
_cell.angle_alpha   90.00
_cell.angle_beta   90.00
_cell.angle_gamma   90.00
#
_symmetry.space_group_name_H-M   'P 1'
#
loop_
_entity.id
_entity.type
_entity.pdbx_description
1 polymer ?
#
loop_
_entity_poly.entity_id
_entity_poly.type
_entity_poly.pdbx_seq_one_letter_code
_entity_poly.pdbx_strand_id
1 'polypeptide(L)'
;MKNFRLLKRTQQATEYSCGASALQSVLSYWGTDVDEHELMKLMGTTEQEGTYPEKMVEAARALGFEAEARQNLSLDELREFTATGHPMIALAQVWRSQTQAAVKRARDEWDAGHYIVVLGVDDEYVYFQDPYIRMCKAFASRRMFEAHWHQVMGGDIKRNPKLVHLGIFVRGGHPAPASLAQEVETATLDFAKLGSLNLIAMLFPQRIFPLDLLERMNGVLDPQDVRPNAFVFLSKEKDGQLFGMEGSGLQEGADAVEINAVVTALTSRMVEQHDAATTVANVEAAVKAAGQGDFGLSAGALQSLGRRLDPGHSALVVLFENLWERRFREIGRTMGGTVIKQTLITAEGLDQAARDLI
;
A
#
# COMPACT_ATOMS: atom_id res chain seq x y z
N MET A 1 13.58 -13.29 7.93
CA MET A 1 12.80 -12.47 6.97
C MET A 1 13.77 -11.55 6.24
N LYS A 2 13.79 -11.57 4.91
CA LYS A 2 14.62 -10.62 4.16
C LYS A 2 13.96 -9.25 4.27
N ASN A 3 14.70 -8.23 4.67
CA ASN A 3 14.23 -6.85 4.59
C ASN A 3 14.18 -6.47 3.11
N PHE A 4 12.98 -6.37 2.56
CA PHE A 4 12.80 -5.83 1.22
C PHE A 4 12.95 -4.32 1.29
N ARG A 5 13.81 -3.75 0.45
CA ARG A 5 13.94 -2.31 0.33
C ARG A 5 12.66 -1.76 -0.29
N LEU A 6 11.96 -0.89 0.42
CA LEU A 6 10.85 -0.14 -0.14
C LEU A 6 11.38 0.90 -1.12
N LEU A 7 10.69 1.03 -2.23
CA LEU A 7 11.03 2.03 -3.25
C LEU A 7 10.42 3.38 -2.89
N LYS A 8 10.88 4.44 -3.57
CA LYS A 8 10.21 5.74 -3.54
C LYS A 8 8.73 5.51 -3.85
N ARG A 9 7.89 6.07 -3.04
CA ARG A 9 6.47 5.82 -3.05
C ARG A 9 5.82 6.76 -4.01
N THR A 10 5.59 6.23 -5.19
CA THR A 10 4.78 6.89 -6.18
C THR A 10 3.33 6.42 -6.00
N GLN A 11 2.40 7.33 -6.18
CA GLN A 11 0.99 7.02 -6.32
C GLN A 11 0.58 7.48 -7.71
N GLN A 12 -0.08 6.60 -8.47
CA GLN A 12 -0.55 6.95 -9.80
C GLN A 12 -1.52 8.14 -9.75
N ALA A 13 -1.34 9.08 -10.66
CA ALA A 13 -2.12 10.31 -10.71
C ALA A 13 -3.49 10.11 -11.39
N THR A 14 -3.64 9.09 -12.22
CA THR A 14 -4.87 8.77 -12.97
C THR A 14 -5.18 7.28 -12.90
N GLU A 15 -6.42 6.89 -13.24
CA GLU A 15 -6.86 5.48 -13.26
C GLU A 15 -6.08 4.60 -14.26
N TYR A 16 -5.35 5.20 -15.22
CA TYR A 16 -4.65 4.51 -16.29
C TYR A 16 -3.12 4.71 -16.28
N SER A 17 -2.58 5.42 -15.29
CA SER A 17 -1.14 5.73 -15.20
C SER A 17 -0.31 4.76 -14.35
N CYS A 18 -0.85 3.61 -13.96
CA CYS A 18 -0.14 2.61 -13.15
C CYS A 18 1.21 2.20 -13.72
N GLY A 19 1.33 2.09 -15.05
CA GLY A 19 2.60 1.77 -15.72
C GLY A 19 3.65 2.87 -15.55
N ALA A 20 3.24 4.14 -15.67
CA ALA A 20 4.13 5.28 -15.50
C ALA A 20 4.62 5.38 -14.04
N SER A 21 3.70 5.23 -13.10
CA SER A 21 4.02 5.26 -11.67
C SER A 21 4.91 4.08 -11.24
N ALA A 22 4.65 2.87 -11.76
CA ALA A 22 5.51 1.72 -11.51
C ALA A 22 6.92 1.93 -12.07
N LEU A 23 7.05 2.44 -13.30
CA LEU A 23 8.34 2.74 -13.89
C LEU A 23 9.06 3.84 -13.11
N GLN A 24 8.38 4.90 -12.71
CA GLN A 24 8.91 5.98 -11.88
C GLN A 24 9.53 5.44 -10.58
N SER A 25 8.84 4.53 -9.89
CA SER A 25 9.36 3.90 -8.67
C SER A 25 10.66 3.14 -8.92
N VAL A 26 10.73 2.39 -10.02
CA VAL A 26 11.93 1.60 -10.36
C VAL A 26 13.09 2.51 -10.80
N LEU A 27 12.83 3.55 -11.60
CA LEU A 27 13.85 4.52 -11.99
C LEU A 27 14.41 5.27 -10.77
N SER A 28 13.53 5.64 -9.84
CA SER A 28 13.94 6.27 -8.57
C SER A 28 14.82 5.35 -7.72
N TYR A 29 14.57 4.03 -7.72
CA TYR A 29 15.46 3.06 -7.09
C TYR A 29 16.90 3.14 -7.66
N TRP A 30 17.03 3.40 -8.94
CA TRP A 30 18.31 3.58 -9.62
C TRP A 30 18.87 5.02 -9.57
N GLY A 31 18.22 5.91 -8.82
CA GLY A 31 18.70 7.29 -8.61
C GLY A 31 18.23 8.30 -9.66
N THR A 32 17.32 7.92 -10.53
CA THR A 32 16.76 8.80 -11.56
C THR A 32 15.31 9.13 -11.22
N ASP A 33 15.03 10.40 -10.95
CA ASP A 33 13.69 10.90 -10.65
C ASP A 33 13.11 11.57 -11.90
N VAL A 34 12.06 10.96 -12.46
CA VAL A 34 11.35 11.48 -13.64
C VAL A 34 9.89 11.64 -13.25
N ASP A 35 9.31 12.76 -13.62
CA ASP A 35 7.89 13.03 -13.35
C ASP A 35 6.98 12.02 -14.06
N GLU A 36 5.92 11.58 -13.37
CA GLU A 36 4.98 10.59 -13.91
C GLU A 36 4.35 11.05 -15.23
N HIS A 37 3.99 12.33 -15.33
CA HIS A 37 3.37 12.87 -16.53
C HIS A 37 4.36 12.93 -17.72
N GLU A 38 5.64 13.16 -17.44
CA GLU A 38 6.70 13.07 -18.46
C GLU A 38 6.87 11.62 -18.95
N LEU A 39 6.84 10.66 -18.03
CA LEU A 39 6.86 9.23 -18.38
C LEU A 39 5.63 8.84 -19.20
N MET A 40 4.43 9.29 -18.82
CA MET A 40 3.22 9.04 -19.60
C MET A 40 3.34 9.53 -21.03
N LYS A 41 3.88 10.74 -21.24
CA LYS A 41 4.14 11.29 -22.59
C LYS A 41 5.16 10.46 -23.35
N LEU A 42 6.27 10.11 -22.71
CA LEU A 42 7.36 9.34 -23.32
C LEU A 42 6.88 7.95 -23.79
N MET A 43 6.01 7.33 -23.00
CA MET A 43 5.46 6.01 -23.29
C MET A 43 4.20 6.02 -24.14
N GLY A 44 3.62 7.20 -24.41
CA GLY A 44 2.35 7.31 -25.11
C GLY A 44 1.17 6.69 -24.36
N THR A 45 1.18 6.79 -23.03
CA THR A 45 0.11 6.29 -22.16
C THR A 45 -1.21 6.98 -22.48
N THR A 46 -2.29 6.20 -22.63
CA THR A 46 -3.63 6.71 -22.90
C THR A 46 -4.66 6.15 -21.92
N GLU A 47 -5.78 6.86 -21.80
CA GLU A 47 -6.90 6.42 -20.97
C GLU A 47 -7.52 5.10 -21.46
N GLN A 48 -7.54 4.90 -22.79
CA GLN A 48 -8.18 3.74 -23.42
C GLN A 48 -7.34 2.46 -23.32
N GLU A 49 -6.01 2.59 -23.37
CA GLU A 49 -5.11 1.44 -23.49
C GLU A 49 -4.12 1.32 -22.34
N GLY A 50 -4.00 2.36 -21.49
CA GLY A 50 -2.95 2.43 -20.46
C GLY A 50 -1.56 2.54 -21.09
N THR A 51 -0.60 1.78 -20.59
CA THR A 51 0.79 1.75 -21.07
C THR A 51 1.14 0.36 -21.60
N TYR A 52 1.66 0.27 -22.81
CA TYR A 52 2.16 -0.99 -23.38
C TYR A 52 3.54 -1.35 -22.79
N PRO A 53 3.81 -2.63 -22.50
CA PRO A 53 5.10 -3.09 -21.93
C PRO A 53 6.30 -2.68 -22.78
N GLU A 54 6.19 -2.75 -24.11
CA GLU A 54 7.26 -2.37 -25.04
C GLU A 54 7.59 -0.89 -24.91
N LYS A 55 6.58 -0.04 -24.67
CA LYS A 55 6.77 1.40 -24.50
C LYS A 55 7.45 1.74 -23.18
N MET A 56 7.22 0.95 -22.12
CA MET A 56 7.97 1.08 -20.86
C MET A 56 9.45 0.74 -21.07
N VAL A 57 9.75 -0.32 -21.83
CA VAL A 57 11.12 -0.72 -22.17
C VAL A 57 11.81 0.35 -23.02
N GLU A 58 11.14 0.87 -24.06
CA GLU A 58 11.66 1.95 -24.92
C GLU A 58 11.97 3.19 -24.08
N ALA A 59 11.07 3.60 -23.19
CA ALA A 59 11.24 4.75 -22.31
C ALA A 59 12.43 4.57 -21.34
N ALA A 60 12.53 3.43 -20.69
CA ALA A 60 13.64 3.13 -19.80
C ALA A 60 14.99 3.18 -20.53
N ARG A 61 15.07 2.62 -21.75
CA ARG A 61 16.26 2.65 -22.60
C ARG A 61 16.62 4.06 -23.06
N ALA A 62 15.62 4.88 -23.42
CA ALA A 62 15.82 6.28 -23.78
C ALA A 62 16.39 7.12 -22.63
N LEU A 63 16.10 6.71 -21.39
CA LEU A 63 16.66 7.31 -20.17
C LEU A 63 18.01 6.72 -19.73
N GLY A 64 18.60 5.83 -20.54
CA GLY A 64 19.95 5.29 -20.32
C GLY A 64 19.99 4.00 -19.49
N PHE A 65 18.87 3.34 -19.29
CA PHE A 65 18.80 2.07 -18.55
C PHE A 65 18.85 0.85 -19.49
N GLU A 66 19.38 -0.25 -18.98
CA GLU A 66 19.12 -1.54 -19.60
C GLU A 66 17.71 -1.99 -19.22
N ALA A 67 16.90 -2.31 -20.22
CA ALA A 67 15.52 -2.75 -19.98
C ALA A 67 15.10 -3.83 -20.96
N GLU A 68 14.31 -4.78 -20.46
CA GLU A 68 13.69 -5.85 -21.25
C GLU A 68 12.33 -6.24 -20.67
N ALA A 69 11.43 -6.68 -21.55
CA ALA A 69 10.18 -7.33 -21.16
C ALA A 69 10.25 -8.81 -21.51
N ARG A 70 9.88 -9.69 -20.60
CA ARG A 70 9.87 -11.15 -20.79
C ARG A 70 8.55 -11.72 -20.32
N GLN A 71 8.06 -12.72 -21.05
CA GLN A 71 6.84 -13.45 -20.71
C GLN A 71 7.16 -14.90 -20.32
N ASN A 72 6.14 -15.57 -19.78
CA ASN A 72 6.20 -16.96 -19.32
C ASN A 72 7.25 -17.17 -18.22
N LEU A 73 7.49 -16.15 -17.41
CA LEU A 73 8.39 -16.23 -16.28
C LEU A 73 7.82 -17.15 -15.20
N SER A 74 8.71 -17.84 -14.53
CA SER A 74 8.40 -18.58 -13.30
C SER A 74 8.57 -17.69 -12.06
N LEU A 75 7.94 -18.06 -10.96
CA LEU A 75 8.17 -17.39 -9.67
C LEU A 75 9.61 -17.59 -9.16
N ASP A 76 10.29 -18.66 -9.58
CA ASP A 76 11.68 -18.88 -9.20
C ASP A 76 12.63 -17.93 -9.96
N GLU A 77 12.38 -17.63 -11.24
CA GLU A 77 13.11 -16.57 -11.96
C GLU A 77 12.90 -15.19 -11.33
N LEU A 78 11.67 -14.88 -10.88
CA LEU A 78 11.40 -13.67 -10.10
C LEU A 78 12.18 -13.64 -8.80
N ARG A 79 12.21 -14.77 -8.10
CA ARG A 79 12.95 -14.92 -6.84
C ARG A 79 14.44 -14.67 -7.04
N GLU A 80 15.03 -15.29 -8.07
CA GLU A 80 16.44 -15.09 -8.40
C GLU A 80 16.75 -13.62 -8.71
N PHE A 81 15.94 -12.99 -9.54
CA PHE A 81 16.14 -11.58 -9.88
C PHE A 81 15.98 -10.67 -8.66
N THR A 82 14.90 -10.82 -7.90
CA THR A 82 14.64 -9.96 -6.74
C THR A 82 15.57 -10.26 -5.55
N ALA A 83 16.16 -11.46 -5.49
CA ALA A 83 17.17 -11.81 -4.49
C ALA A 83 18.45 -10.97 -4.59
N THR A 84 18.74 -10.40 -5.75
CA THR A 84 19.81 -9.43 -5.95
C THR A 84 19.49 -8.03 -5.42
N GLY A 85 18.27 -7.82 -4.92
CA GLY A 85 17.76 -6.54 -4.43
C GLY A 85 17.08 -5.69 -5.50
N HIS A 86 17.01 -6.17 -6.74
CA HIS A 86 16.44 -5.42 -7.86
C HIS A 86 14.92 -5.56 -7.92
N PRO A 87 14.16 -4.45 -8.00
CA PRO A 87 12.72 -4.49 -8.22
C PRO A 87 12.39 -4.87 -9.66
N MET A 88 11.25 -5.51 -9.88
CA MET A 88 10.73 -5.87 -11.19
C MET A 88 9.28 -5.40 -11.33
N ILE A 89 8.89 -4.88 -12.50
CA ILE A 89 7.50 -4.51 -12.76
C ILE A 89 6.77 -5.74 -13.32
N ALA A 90 5.66 -6.11 -12.71
CA ALA A 90 4.77 -7.17 -13.17
C ALA A 90 3.45 -6.60 -13.66
N LEU A 91 2.88 -7.21 -14.71
CA LEU A 91 1.54 -6.91 -15.19
C LEU A 91 0.59 -8.01 -14.70
N ALA A 92 -0.30 -7.65 -13.79
CA ALA A 92 -1.21 -8.58 -13.13
C ALA A 92 -2.65 -8.11 -13.21
N GLN A 93 -3.62 -8.96 -12.87
CA GLN A 93 -5.01 -8.55 -12.67
C GLN A 93 -5.15 -7.81 -11.35
N VAL A 94 -5.93 -6.70 -11.33
CA VAL A 94 -6.20 -5.97 -10.09
C VAL A 94 -6.99 -6.81 -9.09
N TRP A 95 -6.79 -6.51 -7.82
CA TRP A 95 -7.50 -7.08 -6.67
C TRP A 95 -8.89 -6.44 -6.51
N ARG A 96 -9.69 -6.42 -7.59
CA ARG A 96 -10.99 -5.78 -7.69
C ARG A 96 -12.02 -6.78 -8.22
N SER A 97 -13.26 -6.74 -7.72
CA SER A 97 -14.38 -7.44 -8.33
C SER A 97 -15.06 -6.54 -9.34
N GLN A 98 -15.22 -7.01 -10.56
CA GLN A 98 -15.93 -6.25 -11.60
C GLN A 98 -17.46 -6.38 -11.53
N THR A 99 -17.99 -7.41 -10.89
CA THR A 99 -19.42 -7.55 -10.64
C THR A 99 -19.71 -8.46 -9.45
N GLN A 100 -20.68 -8.11 -8.61
CA GLN A 100 -21.20 -8.96 -7.52
C GLN A 100 -21.83 -10.29 -8.00
N ALA A 101 -22.08 -10.45 -9.29
CA ALA A 101 -22.87 -11.55 -9.83
C ALA A 101 -22.04 -12.76 -10.32
N ALA A 102 -20.75 -12.63 -10.51
CA ALA A 102 -19.90 -13.75 -10.91
C ALA A 102 -18.52 -13.58 -10.28
N VAL A 103 -18.25 -14.33 -9.22
CA VAL A 103 -16.86 -14.58 -8.81
C VAL A 103 -16.21 -15.41 -9.94
N LYS A 104 -15.81 -14.73 -10.99
CA LYS A 104 -14.89 -15.31 -11.98
C LYS A 104 -13.65 -15.72 -11.22
N ARG A 105 -13.11 -16.88 -11.48
CA ARG A 105 -11.81 -17.26 -10.98
C ARG A 105 -10.81 -16.24 -11.54
N ALA A 106 -9.84 -15.79 -10.74
CA ALA A 106 -8.82 -14.83 -11.21
C ALA A 106 -8.22 -15.22 -12.57
N ARG A 107 -8.07 -16.54 -12.83
CA ARG A 107 -7.59 -17.09 -14.11
C ARG A 107 -8.47 -16.81 -15.33
N ASP A 108 -9.73 -16.45 -15.10
CA ASP A 108 -10.72 -16.22 -16.16
C ASP A 108 -10.93 -14.71 -16.45
N GLU A 109 -10.32 -13.83 -15.65
CA GLU A 109 -10.33 -12.38 -15.83
C GLU A 109 -9.11 -11.94 -16.64
N TRP A 110 -9.30 -11.09 -17.65
CA TRP A 110 -8.24 -10.69 -18.58
C TRP A 110 -8.27 -9.20 -18.94
N ASP A 111 -9.17 -8.45 -18.36
CA ASP A 111 -9.50 -7.07 -18.75
C ASP A 111 -9.24 -6.02 -17.66
N ALA A 112 -8.73 -6.46 -16.51
CA ALA A 112 -8.42 -5.60 -15.37
C ALA A 112 -6.91 -5.51 -15.09
N GLY A 113 -6.11 -5.30 -16.13
CA GLY A 113 -4.65 -5.26 -16.03
C GLY A 113 -4.13 -4.07 -15.25
N HIS A 114 -3.13 -4.34 -14.43
CA HIS A 114 -2.52 -3.37 -13.55
C HIS A 114 -1.03 -3.65 -13.37
N TYR A 115 -0.22 -2.61 -13.43
CA TYR A 115 1.21 -2.74 -13.17
C TYR A 115 1.48 -2.58 -11.68
N ILE A 116 2.24 -3.52 -11.13
CA ILE A 116 2.73 -3.50 -9.76
C ILE A 116 4.25 -3.68 -9.74
N VAL A 117 4.91 -3.32 -8.66
CA VAL A 117 6.36 -3.48 -8.51
C VAL A 117 6.67 -4.59 -7.53
N VAL A 118 7.19 -5.71 -8.01
CA VAL A 118 7.61 -6.85 -7.19
C VAL A 118 8.96 -6.54 -6.55
N LEU A 119 9.02 -6.69 -5.23
CA LEU A 119 10.17 -6.40 -4.39
C LEU A 119 10.92 -7.66 -3.96
N GLY A 120 10.25 -8.80 -3.93
CA GLY A 120 10.81 -10.06 -3.51
C GLY A 120 9.86 -11.22 -3.55
N VAL A 121 10.43 -12.43 -3.54
CA VAL A 121 9.70 -13.70 -3.50
C VAL A 121 10.39 -14.62 -2.49
N ASP A 122 9.63 -15.22 -1.60
CA ASP A 122 10.11 -16.31 -0.72
C ASP A 122 9.37 -17.63 -1.02
N ASP A 123 9.45 -18.60 -0.11
CA ASP A 123 8.86 -19.91 -0.33
C ASP A 123 7.32 -19.90 -0.30
N GLU A 124 6.72 -18.90 0.38
CA GLU A 124 5.27 -18.83 0.57
C GLU A 124 4.63 -17.66 -0.17
N TYR A 125 5.34 -16.51 -0.31
CA TYR A 125 4.74 -15.25 -0.73
C TYR A 125 5.55 -14.52 -1.80
N VAL A 126 4.84 -13.67 -2.55
CA VAL A 126 5.36 -12.60 -3.40
C VAL A 126 5.05 -11.28 -2.72
N TYR A 127 6.05 -10.41 -2.60
CA TYR A 127 5.98 -9.09 -1.96
C TYR A 127 6.04 -8.02 -3.02
N PHE A 128 5.13 -7.04 -2.96
CA PHE A 128 5.05 -6.01 -3.98
C PHE A 128 4.52 -4.68 -3.44
N GLN A 129 4.71 -3.63 -4.22
CA GLN A 129 4.07 -2.33 -4.07
C GLN A 129 3.06 -2.13 -5.19
N ASP A 130 1.92 -1.54 -4.85
CA ASP A 130 0.85 -1.22 -5.78
C ASP A 130 0.79 0.30 -5.94
N PRO A 131 1.01 0.86 -7.15
CA PRO A 131 1.00 2.30 -7.37
C PRO A 131 -0.37 2.95 -7.21
N TYR A 132 -1.46 2.19 -7.22
CA TYR A 132 -2.79 2.72 -6.91
C TYR A 132 -2.91 3.18 -5.46
N ILE A 133 -2.18 2.54 -4.56
CA ILE A 133 -2.24 2.78 -3.13
C ILE A 133 -0.97 3.48 -2.66
N ARG A 134 -1.14 4.65 -2.09
CA ARG A 134 -0.03 5.39 -1.51
C ARG A 134 0.66 4.58 -0.42
N MET A 135 2.00 4.56 -0.48
CA MET A 135 2.82 3.90 0.52
C MET A 135 2.42 2.44 0.78
N CYS A 136 2.08 1.73 -0.31
CA CYS A 136 1.62 0.37 -0.26
C CYS A 136 2.75 -0.62 0.06
N LYS A 137 2.47 -1.52 0.99
CA LYS A 137 3.18 -2.80 1.15
C LYS A 137 2.15 -3.90 0.98
N ALA A 138 2.36 -4.80 0.04
CA ALA A 138 1.45 -5.90 -0.18
C ALA A 138 2.18 -7.21 -0.30
N PHE A 139 1.50 -8.28 0.05
CA PHE A 139 1.92 -9.64 -0.22
C PHE A 139 0.73 -10.48 -0.69
N ALA A 140 1.03 -11.46 -1.52
CA ALA A 140 0.09 -12.51 -1.89
C ALA A 140 0.80 -13.85 -1.81
N SER A 141 0.09 -14.91 -1.42
CA SER A 141 0.66 -16.26 -1.54
C SER A 141 1.04 -16.55 -2.98
N ARG A 142 2.11 -17.31 -3.20
CA ARG A 142 2.66 -17.61 -4.54
C ARG A 142 1.58 -18.05 -5.52
N ARG A 143 0.71 -18.98 -5.10
CA ARG A 143 -0.38 -19.48 -5.92
C ARG A 143 -1.41 -18.43 -6.28
N MET A 144 -1.74 -17.51 -5.36
CA MET A 144 -2.65 -16.41 -5.62
C MET A 144 -2.03 -15.42 -6.59
N PHE A 145 -0.78 -15.04 -6.39
CA PHE A 145 -0.05 -14.16 -7.30
C PHE A 145 -0.01 -14.74 -8.71
N GLU A 146 0.38 -15.99 -8.88
CA GLU A 146 0.44 -16.68 -10.16
C GLU A 146 -0.92 -16.72 -10.88
N ALA A 147 -2.02 -16.91 -10.12
CA ALA A 147 -3.36 -16.91 -10.68
C ALA A 147 -3.82 -15.53 -11.19
N HIS A 148 -3.22 -14.44 -10.71
CA HIS A 148 -3.48 -13.06 -11.14
C HIS A 148 -2.45 -12.52 -12.13
N TRP A 149 -1.33 -13.20 -12.34
CA TRP A 149 -0.20 -12.70 -13.12
C TRP A 149 -0.37 -12.91 -14.62
N HIS A 150 -1.36 -12.26 -15.21
CA HIS A 150 -1.66 -12.32 -16.65
C HIS A 150 -2.53 -11.13 -17.07
N GLN A 151 -2.62 -10.84 -18.39
CA GLN A 151 -3.43 -9.76 -18.95
C GLN A 151 -3.64 -9.90 -20.45
N VAL A 152 -4.63 -9.17 -20.99
CA VAL A 152 -4.80 -8.86 -22.41
C VAL A 152 -4.78 -7.35 -22.61
N MET A 153 -3.85 -6.85 -23.41
CA MET A 153 -3.79 -5.41 -23.71
C MET A 153 -4.95 -5.01 -24.61
N GLY A 154 -5.52 -3.80 -24.37
CA GLY A 154 -6.64 -3.29 -25.18
C GLY A 154 -7.98 -4.01 -25.00
N GLY A 155 -8.13 -4.85 -23.95
CA GLY A 155 -9.41 -5.38 -23.48
C GLY A 155 -10.11 -6.46 -24.34
N ASP A 156 -9.69 -6.70 -25.56
CA ASP A 156 -10.31 -7.73 -26.44
C ASP A 156 -9.53 -9.06 -26.39
N ILE A 157 -9.97 -9.97 -25.52
CA ILE A 157 -9.35 -11.29 -25.33
C ILE A 157 -9.31 -12.18 -26.58
N LYS A 158 -10.15 -11.89 -27.58
CA LYS A 158 -10.19 -12.67 -28.82
C LYS A 158 -9.24 -12.17 -29.89
N ARG A 159 -8.92 -10.86 -29.85
CA ARG A 159 -8.15 -10.18 -30.88
C ARG A 159 -6.73 -9.84 -30.43
N ASN A 160 -6.56 -9.56 -29.15
CA ASN A 160 -5.30 -9.08 -28.62
C ASN A 160 -4.46 -10.22 -28.00
N PRO A 161 -3.13 -10.09 -28.04
CA PRO A 161 -2.25 -11.11 -27.48
C PRO A 161 -2.42 -11.22 -25.96
N LYS A 162 -2.44 -12.45 -25.50
CA LYS A 162 -2.40 -12.78 -24.07
C LYS A 162 -0.98 -12.61 -23.55
N LEU A 163 -0.83 -11.82 -22.51
CA LEU A 163 0.41 -11.63 -21.78
C LEU A 163 0.33 -12.49 -20.51
N VAL A 164 1.14 -13.51 -20.44
CA VAL A 164 1.16 -14.45 -19.32
C VAL A 164 2.51 -14.32 -18.63
N HIS A 165 2.47 -14.14 -17.31
CA HIS A 165 3.64 -14.00 -16.45
C HIS A 165 4.66 -13.00 -17.04
N LEU A 166 4.16 -11.80 -17.39
CA LEU A 166 4.99 -10.73 -17.94
C LEU A 166 5.73 -10.02 -16.81
N GLY A 167 7.04 -9.89 -16.98
CA GLY A 167 7.92 -9.06 -16.15
C GLY A 167 8.69 -8.06 -16.99
N ILE A 168 8.84 -6.83 -16.49
CA ILE A 168 9.68 -5.80 -17.07
C ILE A 168 10.85 -5.57 -16.12
N PHE A 169 12.04 -5.82 -16.61
CA PHE A 169 13.30 -5.71 -15.91
C PHE A 169 13.98 -4.42 -16.32
N VAL A 170 14.34 -3.59 -15.34
CA VAL A 170 15.10 -2.36 -15.56
C VAL A 170 16.34 -2.41 -14.68
N ARG A 171 17.51 -2.21 -15.28
CA ARG A 171 18.81 -2.23 -14.60
C ARG A 171 19.55 -0.94 -14.83
N GLY A 172 19.99 -0.31 -13.74
CA GLY A 172 20.88 0.85 -13.73
C GLY A 172 22.26 0.51 -13.22
N GLY A 173 23.15 1.51 -13.19
CA GLY A 173 24.53 1.32 -12.74
C GLY A 173 24.64 0.99 -11.25
N HIS A 174 24.08 1.83 -10.40
CA HIS A 174 24.08 1.64 -8.94
C HIS A 174 22.74 2.05 -8.35
N PRO A 175 22.17 1.26 -7.40
CA PRO A 175 21.00 1.68 -6.66
C PRO A 175 21.28 2.99 -5.93
N ALA A 176 20.32 3.90 -5.94
CA ALA A 176 20.41 5.10 -5.12
C ALA A 176 20.68 4.72 -3.66
N PRO A 177 21.50 5.46 -2.92
CA PRO A 177 21.64 5.26 -1.49
C PRO A 177 20.25 5.21 -0.85
N ALA A 178 20.09 4.44 0.22
CA ALA A 178 18.82 4.37 0.97
C ALA A 178 18.52 5.68 1.72
N SER A 179 18.93 6.81 1.18
CA SER A 179 18.77 8.14 1.77
C SER A 179 17.42 8.76 1.42
N LEU A 180 16.37 8.16 1.95
CA LEU A 180 15.23 8.98 2.44
C LEU A 180 15.51 9.39 3.91
N ALA A 181 16.63 9.04 4.45
CA ALA A 181 17.18 9.60 5.66
C ALA A 181 17.87 10.93 5.32
N GLN A 182 17.12 11.98 5.04
CA GLN A 182 17.47 13.22 5.69
C GLN A 182 17.55 12.86 7.17
N GLU A 183 18.70 13.20 7.80
CA GLU A 183 18.90 13.09 9.22
C GLU A 183 17.61 13.55 9.93
N VAL A 184 16.82 12.59 10.36
CA VAL A 184 15.80 12.87 11.35
C VAL A 184 16.63 13.08 12.61
N GLU A 185 17.13 14.33 12.77
CA GLU A 185 17.44 14.81 14.12
C GLU A 185 16.28 14.36 14.98
N THR A 186 16.57 13.83 16.14
CA THR A 186 15.60 13.39 17.15
C THR A 186 14.62 14.53 17.41
N ALA A 187 13.73 14.76 16.46
CA ALA A 187 12.66 15.71 16.58
C ALA A 187 11.74 15.16 17.65
N THR A 188 11.51 15.93 18.67
CA THR A 188 10.55 15.63 19.72
C THR A 188 9.20 15.47 19.03
N LEU A 189 8.63 14.26 19.03
CA LEU A 189 7.34 13.97 18.42
C LEU A 189 6.30 14.96 18.96
N ASP A 190 5.86 15.89 18.13
CA ASP A 190 4.86 16.88 18.50
C ASP A 190 3.44 16.37 18.23
N PHE A 191 2.96 15.52 19.13
CA PHE A 191 1.59 14.99 19.08
C PHE A 191 0.51 16.11 19.10
N ALA A 192 0.87 17.34 19.47
CA ALA A 192 -0.07 18.46 19.46
C ALA A 192 -0.49 18.85 18.03
N LYS A 193 0.28 18.44 17.02
CA LYS A 193 -0.04 18.67 15.61
C LYS A 193 -1.07 17.67 15.06
N LEU A 194 -1.36 16.58 15.77
CA LEU A 194 -2.34 15.58 15.34
C LEU A 194 -3.74 15.91 15.89
N GLY A 195 -4.77 15.65 15.09
CA GLY A 195 -6.14 15.47 15.57
C GLY A 195 -6.27 14.21 16.42
N SER A 196 -7.46 13.95 16.99
CA SER A 196 -7.68 12.65 17.62
C SER A 196 -7.65 11.54 16.58
N LEU A 197 -7.05 10.42 16.97
CA LEU A 197 -6.95 9.24 16.14
C LEU A 197 -8.05 8.25 16.51
N ASN A 198 -8.80 7.79 15.51
CA ASN A 198 -9.79 6.73 15.64
C ASN A 198 -9.33 5.51 14.86
N LEU A 199 -9.31 4.36 15.53
CA LEU A 199 -9.07 3.08 14.89
C LEU A 199 -10.36 2.30 14.76
N ILE A 200 -10.67 1.86 13.55
CA ILE A 200 -11.84 1.01 13.24
C ILE A 200 -11.32 -0.30 12.68
N ALA A 201 -11.71 -1.40 13.31
CA ALA A 201 -11.47 -2.75 12.82
C ALA A 201 -12.78 -3.39 12.39
N MET A 202 -12.82 -3.94 11.19
CA MET A 202 -13.98 -4.62 10.60
C MET A 202 -13.59 -6.02 10.16
N LEU A 203 -14.44 -6.99 10.50
CA LEU A 203 -14.36 -8.37 10.02
C LEU A 203 -15.50 -8.62 9.04
N PHE A 204 -15.19 -9.17 7.90
CA PHE A 204 -16.17 -9.54 6.88
C PHE A 204 -16.24 -11.07 6.79
N PRO A 205 -17.42 -11.68 7.01
CA PRO A 205 -17.59 -13.13 6.93
C PRO A 205 -17.62 -13.63 5.47
N GLN A 206 -17.03 -12.87 4.59
CA GLN A 206 -16.89 -13.15 3.17
C GLN A 206 -15.61 -12.49 2.62
N ARG A 207 -15.17 -12.99 1.48
CA ARG A 207 -14.12 -12.30 0.73
C ARG A 207 -14.66 -10.98 0.21
N ILE A 208 -13.91 -9.91 0.47
CA ILE A 208 -14.09 -8.61 -0.19
C ILE A 208 -12.80 -8.25 -0.92
N PHE A 209 -12.88 -7.26 -1.80
CA PHE A 209 -11.73 -6.77 -2.54
C PHE A 209 -11.27 -5.44 -1.96
N PRO A 210 -9.96 -5.24 -1.74
CA PRO A 210 -9.47 -4.05 -1.05
C PRO A 210 -9.78 -2.77 -1.81
N LEU A 211 -9.66 -2.75 -3.13
CA LEU A 211 -9.90 -1.54 -3.92
C LEU A 211 -11.37 -1.14 -3.92
N ASP A 212 -12.30 -2.08 -4.07
CA ASP A 212 -13.75 -1.80 -3.99
C ASP A 212 -14.14 -1.19 -2.65
N LEU A 213 -13.49 -1.65 -1.57
CA LEU A 213 -13.73 -1.13 -0.23
C LEU A 213 -13.17 0.28 -0.06
N LEU A 214 -11.93 0.52 -0.50
CA LEU A 214 -11.28 1.82 -0.42
C LEU A 214 -12.02 2.89 -1.23
N GLU A 215 -12.51 2.57 -2.43
CA GLU A 215 -13.32 3.47 -3.24
C GLU A 215 -14.63 3.87 -2.53
N ARG A 216 -15.31 2.89 -1.93
CA ARG A 216 -16.53 3.17 -1.15
C ARG A 216 -16.24 4.03 0.08
N MET A 217 -15.12 3.80 0.75
CA MET A 217 -14.70 4.63 1.88
C MET A 217 -14.41 6.07 1.45
N ASN A 218 -13.68 6.27 0.36
CA ASN A 218 -13.40 7.60 -0.20
C ASN A 218 -14.67 8.37 -0.59
N GLY A 219 -15.73 7.68 -1.01
CA GLY A 219 -17.01 8.29 -1.33
C GLY A 219 -17.83 8.73 -0.09
N VAL A 220 -17.46 8.29 1.10
CA VAL A 220 -18.20 8.59 2.35
C VAL A 220 -17.47 9.59 3.23
N LEU A 221 -16.14 9.63 3.17
CA LEU A 221 -15.31 10.50 4.01
C LEU A 221 -15.18 11.89 3.39
N ASP A 222 -15.48 12.95 4.16
CA ASP A 222 -15.11 14.31 3.78
C ASP A 222 -13.61 14.51 4.05
N PRO A 223 -12.76 14.71 3.00
CA PRO A 223 -11.33 14.87 3.18
C PRO A 223 -10.95 16.11 4.00
N GLN A 224 -11.87 17.05 4.17
CA GLN A 224 -11.66 18.23 5.01
C GLN A 224 -11.80 17.91 6.50
N ASP A 225 -12.63 16.95 6.86
CA ASP A 225 -12.95 16.67 8.26
C ASP A 225 -12.23 15.43 8.81
N VAL A 226 -12.00 14.44 7.95
CA VAL A 226 -11.40 13.16 8.34
C VAL A 226 -10.33 12.75 7.33
N ARG A 227 -9.19 12.33 7.84
CA ARG A 227 -8.09 11.83 7.02
C ARG A 227 -7.77 10.38 7.36
N PRO A 228 -7.86 9.44 6.42
CA PRO A 228 -7.34 8.10 6.62
C PRO A 228 -5.80 8.17 6.64
N ASN A 229 -5.19 7.84 7.77
CA ASN A 229 -3.74 7.88 7.92
C ASN A 229 -3.07 6.57 7.54
N ALA A 230 -3.71 5.45 7.89
CA ALA A 230 -3.21 4.13 7.53
C ALA A 230 -4.35 3.12 7.48
N PHE A 231 -4.17 2.07 6.71
CA PHE A 231 -5.04 0.91 6.74
C PHE A 231 -4.24 -0.38 6.60
N VAL A 232 -4.80 -1.46 7.14
CA VAL A 232 -4.36 -2.83 6.92
C VAL A 232 -5.56 -3.62 6.42
N PHE A 233 -5.42 -4.23 5.27
CA PHE A 233 -6.39 -5.15 4.70
C PHE A 233 -5.80 -6.55 4.62
N LEU A 234 -6.57 -7.54 5.05
CA LEU A 234 -6.20 -8.95 4.99
C LEU A 234 -7.35 -9.76 4.43
N SER A 235 -7.06 -10.74 3.61
CA SER A 235 -8.04 -11.67 3.07
C SER A 235 -7.47 -13.09 3.03
N LYS A 236 -8.29 -14.06 3.41
CA LYS A 236 -7.96 -15.47 3.34
C LYS A 236 -8.96 -16.20 2.45
N GLU A 237 -8.46 -16.82 1.40
CA GLU A 237 -9.27 -17.63 0.51
C GLU A 237 -9.78 -18.90 1.22
N LYS A 238 -10.82 -19.51 0.67
CA LYS A 238 -11.36 -20.77 1.21
C LYS A 238 -10.34 -21.90 1.21
N ASP A 239 -9.36 -21.88 0.30
CA ASP A 239 -8.26 -22.84 0.21
C ASP A 239 -7.04 -22.46 1.06
N GLY A 240 -7.16 -21.43 1.90
CA GLY A 240 -6.14 -20.96 2.82
C GLY A 240 -5.13 -19.97 2.23
N GLN A 241 -5.22 -19.62 0.93
CA GLN A 241 -4.36 -18.62 0.31
C GLN A 241 -4.54 -17.25 0.98
N LEU A 242 -3.44 -16.55 1.26
CA LEU A 242 -3.45 -15.26 1.94
C LEU A 242 -3.08 -14.12 0.98
N PHE A 243 -3.80 -13.04 1.12
CA PHE A 243 -3.47 -11.72 0.59
C PHE A 243 -3.46 -10.72 1.72
N GLY A 244 -2.49 -9.82 1.72
CA GLY A 244 -2.41 -8.72 2.68
C GLY A 244 -1.89 -7.45 2.02
N MET A 245 -2.42 -6.33 2.47
CA MET A 245 -2.07 -5.03 1.99
C MET A 245 -2.10 -4.03 3.14
N GLU A 246 -1.09 -3.19 3.21
CA GLU A 246 -1.02 -2.03 4.09
C GLU A 246 -0.78 -0.79 3.24
N GLY A 247 -1.45 0.29 3.56
CA GLY A 247 -1.26 1.58 2.92
C GLY A 247 -1.29 2.72 3.91
N SER A 248 -0.72 3.86 3.52
CA SER A 248 -0.76 5.08 4.31
C SER A 248 -1.23 6.25 3.43
N GLY A 249 -2.14 7.06 3.97
CA GLY A 249 -2.61 8.30 3.34
C GLY A 249 -1.71 9.51 3.61
N LEU A 250 -0.65 9.35 4.42
CA LEU A 250 0.21 10.45 4.82
C LEU A 250 1.13 10.90 3.67
N GLN A 251 1.33 12.21 3.58
CA GLN A 251 2.21 12.80 2.58
C GLN A 251 3.69 12.56 2.94
N GLU A 252 4.58 12.61 1.94
CA GLU A 252 6.02 12.58 2.18
C GLU A 252 6.48 13.87 2.90
N GLY A 253 7.41 13.74 3.83
CA GLY A 253 7.99 14.84 4.60
C GLY A 253 8.41 14.38 6.00
N ALA A 254 9.15 15.21 6.72
CA ALA A 254 9.61 14.87 8.07
C ALA A 254 8.44 14.56 9.02
N ASP A 255 7.41 15.39 9.01
CA ASP A 255 6.20 15.17 9.82
C ASP A 255 5.49 13.84 9.47
N ALA A 256 5.52 13.43 8.19
CA ALA A 256 4.92 12.18 7.75
C ALA A 256 5.67 10.95 8.28
N VAL A 257 7.00 11.01 8.37
CA VAL A 257 7.82 9.93 8.93
C VAL A 257 7.48 9.72 10.40
N GLU A 258 7.41 10.80 11.18
CA GLU A 258 7.05 10.75 12.61
C GLU A 258 5.65 10.20 12.83
N ILE A 259 4.67 10.71 12.09
CA ILE A 259 3.28 10.28 12.20
C ILE A 259 3.15 8.82 11.79
N ASN A 260 3.81 8.38 10.72
CA ASN A 260 3.82 6.97 10.30
C ASN A 260 4.43 6.06 11.36
N ALA A 261 5.50 6.49 12.04
CA ALA A 261 6.11 5.73 13.11
C ALA A 261 5.17 5.54 14.30
N VAL A 262 4.46 6.61 14.69
CA VAL A 262 3.45 6.56 15.76
C VAL A 262 2.29 5.64 15.37
N VAL A 263 1.77 5.79 14.15
CA VAL A 263 0.71 4.93 13.61
C VAL A 263 1.14 3.46 13.64
N THR A 264 2.36 3.16 13.19
CA THR A 264 2.94 1.82 13.21
C THR A 264 2.98 1.25 14.62
N ALA A 265 3.49 2.03 15.58
CA ALA A 265 3.60 1.61 16.97
C ALA A 265 2.22 1.36 17.61
N LEU A 266 1.24 2.24 17.34
CA LEU A 266 -0.13 2.08 17.84
C LEU A 266 -0.82 0.85 17.23
N THR A 267 -0.67 0.65 15.92
CA THR A 267 -1.24 -0.51 15.24
C THR A 267 -0.58 -1.80 15.73
N SER A 268 0.74 -1.84 15.89
CA SER A 268 1.46 -2.98 16.45
C SER A 268 0.99 -3.30 17.87
N ARG A 269 0.80 -2.29 18.72
CA ARG A 269 0.27 -2.47 20.08
C ARG A 269 -1.09 -3.15 20.10
N MET A 270 -2.00 -2.74 19.22
CA MET A 270 -3.35 -3.31 19.16
C MET A 270 -3.34 -4.74 18.66
N VAL A 271 -2.43 -5.05 17.74
CA VAL A 271 -2.29 -6.39 17.14
C VAL A 271 -1.60 -7.37 18.09
N GLU A 272 -0.59 -6.92 18.83
CA GLU A 272 0.31 -7.77 19.61
C GLU A 272 0.07 -7.67 21.14
N GLN A 273 -0.87 -6.84 21.58
CA GLN A 273 -1.22 -6.61 23.00
C GLN A 273 -0.04 -6.21 23.89
N HIS A 274 0.82 -5.32 23.43
CA HIS A 274 1.98 -4.84 24.18
C HIS A 274 1.59 -3.88 25.34
N ASP A 275 2.39 -3.90 26.41
CA ASP A 275 2.27 -2.91 27.49
C ASP A 275 2.78 -1.51 27.10
N ALA A 276 2.61 -0.52 27.98
CA ALA A 276 2.98 0.86 27.70
C ALA A 276 4.49 1.05 27.50
N ALA A 277 5.33 0.36 28.27
CA ALA A 277 6.79 0.47 28.17
C ALA A 277 7.29 -0.12 26.85
N THR A 278 6.79 -1.29 26.47
CA THR A 278 7.07 -1.92 25.17
C THR A 278 6.57 -1.05 24.01
N THR A 279 5.46 -0.32 24.21
CA THR A 279 4.95 0.60 23.19
C THR A 279 5.90 1.76 22.95
N VAL A 280 6.49 2.38 24.01
CA VAL A 280 7.47 3.47 23.86
C VAL A 280 8.72 2.99 23.12
N ALA A 281 9.28 1.83 23.51
CA ALA A 281 10.42 1.25 22.80
C ALA A 281 10.10 0.94 21.33
N ASN A 282 8.88 0.48 21.05
CA ASN A 282 8.42 0.22 19.68
C ASN A 282 8.25 1.52 18.89
N VAL A 283 7.84 2.64 19.51
CA VAL A 283 7.79 3.95 18.83
C VAL A 283 9.19 4.39 18.42
N GLU A 284 10.17 4.32 19.31
CA GLU A 284 11.55 4.69 18.99
C GLU A 284 12.14 3.82 17.88
N ALA A 285 11.91 2.51 17.94
CA ALA A 285 12.32 1.57 16.90
C ALA A 285 11.61 1.86 15.56
N ALA A 286 10.33 2.19 15.61
CA ALA A 286 9.53 2.53 14.42
C ALA A 286 9.96 3.87 13.80
N VAL A 287 10.31 4.89 14.60
CA VAL A 287 10.88 6.15 14.10
C VAL A 287 12.20 5.89 13.37
N LYS A 288 13.07 5.09 13.96
CA LYS A 288 14.34 4.71 13.32
C LYS A 288 14.12 3.92 12.03
N ALA A 289 13.20 2.97 12.01
CA ALA A 289 12.87 2.18 10.83
C ALA A 289 12.23 3.06 9.74
N ALA A 290 11.33 3.99 10.11
CA ALA A 290 10.71 4.94 9.20
C ALA A 290 11.75 5.88 8.56
N GLY A 291 12.74 6.35 9.32
CA GLY A 291 13.89 7.10 8.79
C GLY A 291 14.73 6.31 7.78
N GLN A 292 14.67 4.98 7.84
CA GLN A 292 15.29 4.06 6.87
C GLN A 292 14.36 3.65 5.73
N GLY A 293 13.15 4.23 5.66
CA GLY A 293 12.14 3.90 4.66
C GLY A 293 11.31 2.64 4.96
N ASP A 294 11.44 2.06 6.16
CA ASP A 294 10.65 0.93 6.62
C ASP A 294 9.64 1.39 7.69
N PHE A 295 8.37 1.32 7.40
CA PHE A 295 7.28 1.69 8.32
C PHE A 295 6.04 0.86 8.07
N GLY A 296 5.10 0.94 9.01
CA GLY A 296 3.94 0.06 9.07
C GLY A 296 4.27 -1.29 9.69
N LEU A 297 3.34 -2.21 9.61
CA LEU A 297 3.52 -3.56 10.13
C LEU A 297 4.54 -4.33 9.31
N SER A 298 5.34 -5.15 9.95
CA SER A 298 6.22 -6.06 9.23
C SER A 298 5.40 -7.07 8.42
N ALA A 299 5.94 -7.54 7.30
CA ALA A 299 5.29 -8.57 6.49
C ALA A 299 4.94 -9.82 7.34
N GLY A 300 5.79 -10.19 8.32
CA GLY A 300 5.51 -11.28 9.24
C GLY A 300 4.36 -11.02 10.20
N ALA A 301 4.19 -9.78 10.67
CA ALA A 301 3.05 -9.40 11.49
C ALA A 301 1.75 -9.48 10.67
N LEU A 302 1.74 -8.94 9.46
CA LEU A 302 0.60 -9.03 8.55
C LEU A 302 0.22 -10.47 8.23
N GLN A 303 1.21 -11.34 7.95
CA GLN A 303 0.98 -12.77 7.70
C GLN A 303 0.44 -13.47 8.95
N SER A 304 1.00 -13.19 10.13
CA SER A 304 0.52 -13.76 11.39
C SER A 304 -0.94 -13.43 11.64
N LEU A 305 -1.35 -12.20 11.38
CA LEU A 305 -2.75 -11.77 11.45
C LEU A 305 -3.62 -12.48 10.42
N GLY A 306 -3.17 -12.53 9.17
CA GLY A 306 -3.89 -13.21 8.09
C GLY A 306 -4.11 -14.69 8.38
N ARG A 307 -3.15 -15.38 8.99
CA ARG A 307 -3.29 -16.79 9.38
C ARG A 307 -4.39 -17.02 10.41
N ARG A 308 -4.69 -16.02 11.26
CA ARG A 308 -5.77 -16.09 12.27
C ARG A 308 -7.18 -15.89 11.68
N LEU A 309 -7.29 -15.36 10.46
CA LEU A 309 -8.57 -15.25 9.78
C LEU A 309 -9.13 -16.65 9.46
N ASP A 310 -10.44 -16.77 9.54
CA ASP A 310 -11.11 -17.95 9.02
C ASP A 310 -11.06 -18.00 7.49
N PRO A 311 -10.98 -19.19 6.87
CA PRO A 311 -11.03 -19.31 5.43
C PRO A 311 -12.29 -18.65 4.82
N GLY A 312 -12.10 -17.88 3.76
CA GLY A 312 -13.16 -17.14 3.09
C GLY A 312 -13.50 -15.78 3.72
N HIS A 313 -12.79 -15.36 4.78
CA HIS A 313 -13.01 -14.08 5.47
C HIS A 313 -12.01 -13.01 5.03
N SER A 314 -12.40 -11.75 5.26
CA SER A 314 -11.52 -10.59 5.12
C SER A 314 -11.61 -9.71 6.36
N ALA A 315 -10.53 -8.98 6.63
CA ALA A 315 -10.46 -8.00 7.72
C ALA A 315 -9.89 -6.67 7.20
N LEU A 316 -10.41 -5.58 7.72
CA LEU A 316 -9.90 -4.22 7.48
C LEU A 316 -9.68 -3.54 8.83
N VAL A 317 -8.52 -2.93 9.00
CA VAL A 317 -8.23 -2.02 10.09
C VAL A 317 -7.86 -0.68 9.48
N VAL A 318 -8.51 0.39 9.88
CA VAL A 318 -8.26 1.75 9.38
C VAL A 318 -8.02 2.68 10.54
N LEU A 319 -6.99 3.49 10.43
CA LEU A 319 -6.71 4.58 11.35
C LEU A 319 -7.07 5.91 10.69
N PHE A 320 -7.96 6.65 11.34
CA PHE A 320 -8.41 7.95 10.91
C PHE A 320 -7.95 9.06 11.86
N GLU A 321 -7.62 10.22 11.30
CA GLU A 321 -7.41 11.45 12.05
C GLU A 321 -8.59 12.41 11.87
N ASN A 322 -9.07 12.97 12.97
CA ASN A 322 -10.10 14.01 12.96
C ASN A 322 -9.47 15.39 12.74
N LEU A 323 -9.51 15.87 11.50
CA LEU A 323 -8.93 17.18 11.14
C LEU A 323 -9.72 18.36 11.67
N TRP A 324 -11.05 18.23 11.78
CA TRP A 324 -11.93 19.27 12.34
C TRP A 324 -11.56 19.61 13.78
N GLU A 325 -11.18 18.61 14.56
CA GLU A 325 -10.81 18.78 15.95
C GLU A 325 -9.49 19.52 16.10
N ARG A 326 -8.52 19.23 15.24
CA ARG A 326 -7.25 19.99 15.18
C ARG A 326 -7.53 21.46 14.91
N ARG A 327 -8.35 21.78 13.91
CA ARG A 327 -8.76 23.15 13.58
C ARG A 327 -9.48 23.83 14.75
N PHE A 328 -10.38 23.10 15.41
CA PHE A 328 -11.09 23.61 16.57
C PHE A 328 -10.16 23.97 17.73
N ARG A 329 -9.21 23.09 18.03
CA ARG A 329 -8.18 23.34 19.07
C ARG A 329 -7.30 24.55 18.73
N GLU A 330 -6.93 24.70 17.46
CA GLU A 330 -6.14 25.82 16.98
C GLU A 330 -6.89 27.16 17.15
N ILE A 331 -8.16 27.22 16.76
CA ILE A 331 -9.02 28.42 17.02
C ILE A 331 -9.10 28.71 18.51
N GLY A 332 -9.35 27.71 19.34
CA GLY A 332 -9.39 27.89 20.80
C GLY A 332 -8.09 28.45 21.35
N ARG A 333 -6.93 27.97 20.90
CA ARG A 333 -5.61 28.51 21.32
C ARG A 333 -5.38 29.95 20.89
N THR A 334 -5.76 30.32 19.66
CA THR A 334 -5.64 31.70 19.18
C THR A 334 -6.49 32.67 20.01
N MET A 335 -7.54 32.19 20.64
CA MET A 335 -8.39 32.92 21.56
C MET A 335 -7.94 32.85 23.04
N GLY A 336 -6.78 32.25 23.32
CA GLY A 336 -6.25 32.09 24.68
C GLY A 336 -6.84 30.90 25.45
N GLY A 337 -7.58 30.00 24.78
CA GLY A 337 -8.14 28.79 25.40
C GLY A 337 -7.15 27.67 25.50
N THR A 338 -7.38 26.80 26.49
CA THR A 338 -6.66 25.53 26.67
C THR A 338 -7.62 24.35 26.73
N VAL A 339 -7.25 23.22 26.14
CA VAL A 339 -8.05 21.99 26.24
C VAL A 339 -7.84 21.39 27.61
N ILE A 340 -8.90 21.37 28.43
CA ILE A 340 -8.88 20.80 29.77
C ILE A 340 -9.13 19.29 29.75
N LYS A 341 -10.05 18.84 28.90
CA LYS A 341 -10.42 17.43 28.78
C LYS A 341 -10.98 17.15 27.39
N GLN A 342 -10.64 16.01 26.88
CA GLN A 342 -11.21 15.43 25.66
C GLN A 342 -11.61 13.98 25.94
N THR A 343 -12.80 13.60 25.49
CA THR A 343 -13.35 12.23 25.66
C THR A 343 -14.14 11.85 24.45
N LEU A 344 -13.89 10.67 23.91
CA LEU A 344 -14.75 10.07 22.89
C LEU A 344 -15.92 9.37 23.59
N ILE A 345 -17.14 9.73 23.20
CA ILE A 345 -18.37 9.10 23.67
C ILE A 345 -18.95 8.32 22.50
N THR A 346 -18.98 6.98 22.58
CA THR A 346 -19.57 6.13 21.56
C THR A 346 -21.08 5.96 21.78
N ALA A 347 -21.81 5.50 20.75
CA ALA A 347 -23.23 5.20 20.88
C ALA A 347 -23.47 4.15 21.99
N GLU A 348 -22.62 3.12 22.05
CA GLU A 348 -22.68 2.08 23.10
C GLU A 348 -22.41 2.68 24.48
N GLY A 349 -21.48 3.64 24.58
CA GLY A 349 -21.20 4.34 25.83
C GLY A 349 -22.38 5.18 26.30
N LEU A 350 -23.10 5.83 25.38
CA LEU A 350 -24.35 6.55 25.69
C LEU A 350 -25.46 5.61 26.13
N ASP A 351 -25.64 4.50 25.43
CA ASP A 351 -26.65 3.48 25.78
C ASP A 351 -26.34 2.86 27.14
N GLN A 352 -25.10 2.63 27.49
CA GLN A 352 -24.71 2.13 28.80
C GLN A 352 -24.97 3.19 29.88
N ALA A 353 -24.56 4.43 29.65
CA ALA A 353 -24.81 5.52 30.60
C ALA A 353 -26.32 5.76 30.80
N ALA A 354 -27.14 5.63 29.74
CA ALA A 354 -28.62 5.72 29.87
C ALA A 354 -29.20 4.58 30.70
N ARG A 355 -28.66 3.35 30.55
CA ARG A 355 -29.10 2.19 31.39
C ARG A 355 -28.69 2.35 32.84
N ASP A 356 -27.55 2.96 33.12
CA ASP A 356 -27.04 3.15 34.47
C ASP A 356 -27.79 4.28 35.23
N LEU A 357 -28.60 5.10 34.50
CA LEU A 357 -29.42 6.19 35.04
C LEU A 357 -30.86 5.77 35.37
N ILE A 358 -31.28 4.57 34.97
CA ILE A 358 -32.62 3.99 35.24
C ILE A 358 -32.50 2.92 36.36
#